data_14855ede66136ce375b02bc8387ece3c
#
_entry.id   14855ede66136ce375b02bc8387ece3c
#
_cell.length_a   1.000
_cell.length_b   1.000
_cell.length_c   1.000
_cell.angle_alpha   90.00
_cell.angle_beta   90.00
_cell.angle_gamma   90.00
#
_symmetry.space_group_name_H-M   'P 1'
#
loop_
_entity.id
_entity.type
_entity.pdbx_description
1 polymer ?
#
loop_
_entity_poly.entity_id
_entity_poly.type
_entity_poly.pdbx_seq_one_letter_code
_entity_poly.pdbx_strand_id
1 'polypeptide(L)'
;MQIQDRVFIVTGGASGLGEGTARMLAANGGKVVIADMNAERGESVAKEIGGVYLRCDVSNEADGQAVVEKATSLGKLAGLVNCAGIAPAEKTVGKN
;
A
#
# COMPACT_ATOMS: atom_id res chain seq x y z
N MET A 1 3.55 18.06 -0.09
CA MET A 1 3.13 17.10 -1.13
C MET A 1 1.62 17.07 -1.22
N GLN A 2 1.11 17.07 -2.45
CA GLN A 2 -0.33 16.95 -2.63
C GLN A 2 -0.70 15.49 -2.77
N ILE A 3 -1.68 15.07 -1.98
CA ILE A 3 -2.17 13.70 -2.01
C ILE A 3 -3.28 13.52 -3.05
N GLN A 4 -4.07 14.56 -3.24
CA GLN A 4 -5.24 14.47 -4.12
C GLN A 4 -4.86 14.08 -5.54
N ASP A 5 -5.56 13.10 -6.07
CA ASP A 5 -5.39 12.60 -7.43
C ASP A 5 -4.04 11.94 -7.71
N ARG A 6 -3.24 11.71 -6.67
CA ARG A 6 -1.99 10.97 -6.81
C ARG A 6 -2.20 9.53 -6.41
N VAL A 7 -1.36 8.66 -6.96
CA VAL A 7 -1.45 7.23 -6.66
C VAL A 7 -0.39 6.86 -5.64
N PHE A 8 -0.80 6.09 -4.65
CA PHE A 8 0.10 5.62 -3.60
C PHE A 8 -0.03 4.11 -3.49
N ILE A 9 1.11 3.43 -3.37
CA ILE A 9 1.14 2.01 -3.10
C ILE A 9 1.40 1.84 -1.61
N VAL A 10 0.56 1.05 -0.94
CA VAL A 10 0.76 0.74 0.47
C VAL A 10 0.96 -0.76 0.59
N THR A 11 2.21 -1.19 0.82
CA THR A 11 2.49 -2.60 1.05
C THR A 11 2.13 -2.94 2.49
N GLY A 12 1.52 -4.10 2.68
CA GLY A 12 1.02 -4.44 4.00
C GLY A 12 -0.20 -3.62 4.38
N GLY A 13 -0.93 -3.12 3.39
CA GLY A 13 -2.07 -2.24 3.64
C GLY A 13 -3.26 -2.90 4.30
N ALA A 14 -3.21 -4.23 4.42
CA ALA A 14 -4.28 -4.95 5.10
C ALA A 14 -4.06 -5.04 6.61
N SER A 15 -2.86 -4.73 7.10
CA SER A 15 -2.55 -4.80 8.53
C SER A 15 -2.78 -3.43 9.18
N GLY A 16 -2.81 -3.41 10.51
CA GLY A 16 -3.19 -2.22 11.26
C GLY A 16 -2.52 -0.92 10.82
N LEU A 17 -1.19 -0.89 10.82
CA LEU A 17 -0.48 0.32 10.43
C LEU A 17 -0.69 0.65 8.97
N GLY A 18 -0.60 -0.35 8.10
CA GLY A 18 -0.81 -0.15 6.68
C GLY A 18 -2.23 0.27 6.36
N GLU A 19 -3.20 -0.33 7.03
CA GLU A 19 -4.60 0.04 6.85
C GLU A 19 -4.82 1.50 7.24
N GLY A 20 -4.27 1.91 8.39
CA GLY A 20 -4.41 3.29 8.84
C GLY A 20 -3.82 4.27 7.85
N THR A 21 -2.64 3.95 7.31
CA THR A 21 -2.01 4.78 6.30
C THR A 21 -2.85 4.86 5.04
N ALA A 22 -3.37 3.71 4.58
CA ALA A 22 -4.18 3.67 3.38
C ALA A 22 -5.44 4.50 3.54
N ARG A 23 -6.09 4.41 4.69
CA ARG A 23 -7.30 5.18 4.96
C ARG A 23 -7.01 6.68 4.99
N MET A 24 -5.89 7.06 5.56
CA MET A 24 -5.49 8.46 5.61
C MET A 24 -5.27 9.02 4.21
N LEU A 25 -4.55 8.28 3.38
CA LEU A 25 -4.29 8.72 2.01
C LEU A 25 -5.58 8.84 1.20
N ALA A 26 -6.47 7.85 1.34
CA ALA A 26 -7.73 7.88 0.63
C ALA A 26 -8.61 9.03 1.11
N ALA A 27 -8.60 9.32 2.40
CA ALA A 27 -9.39 10.41 2.96
C ALA A 27 -8.93 11.77 2.43
N ASN A 28 -7.69 11.85 1.98
CA ASN A 28 -7.14 13.09 1.41
C ASN A 28 -7.19 13.10 -0.13
N GLY A 29 -7.96 12.19 -0.70
CA GLY A 29 -8.17 12.19 -2.14
C GLY A 29 -7.17 11.37 -2.93
N GLY A 30 -6.30 10.63 -2.26
CA GLY A 30 -5.32 9.78 -2.92
C GLY A 30 -5.95 8.53 -3.48
N LYS A 31 -5.38 8.01 -4.55
CA LYS A 31 -5.74 6.71 -5.09
C LYS A 31 -4.78 5.70 -4.50
N VAL A 32 -5.32 4.70 -3.81
CA VAL A 32 -4.49 3.78 -3.05
C VAL A 32 -4.52 2.39 -3.67
N VAL A 33 -3.33 1.83 -3.87
CA VAL A 33 -3.18 0.44 -4.27
C VAL A 33 -2.68 -0.32 -3.05
N ILE A 34 -3.48 -1.25 -2.56
CA ILE A 34 -3.10 -2.06 -1.41
C ILE A 34 -2.42 -3.32 -1.89
N ALA A 35 -1.17 -3.48 -1.51
CA ALA A 35 -0.37 -4.65 -1.87
C ALA A 35 -0.15 -5.48 -0.62
N ASP A 36 -0.76 -6.66 -0.56
CA ASP A 36 -0.70 -7.49 0.63
C ASP A 36 -0.95 -8.93 0.23
N MET A 37 -0.39 -9.86 0.97
CA MET A 37 -0.59 -11.27 0.71
C MET A 37 -1.96 -11.74 1.18
N ASN A 38 -2.58 -11.03 2.10
CA ASN A 38 -3.89 -11.39 2.63
C ASN A 38 -4.98 -10.84 1.73
N ALA A 39 -5.46 -11.66 0.81
CA ALA A 39 -6.43 -11.21 -0.19
C ALA A 39 -7.76 -10.79 0.46
N GLU A 40 -8.24 -11.57 1.40
CA GLU A 40 -9.53 -11.29 2.02
C GLU A 40 -9.52 -9.93 2.71
N ARG A 41 -8.50 -9.70 3.51
CA ARG A 41 -8.40 -8.44 4.26
C ARG A 41 -8.07 -7.28 3.33
N GLY A 42 -7.17 -7.50 2.37
CA GLY A 42 -6.78 -6.45 1.44
C GLY A 42 -7.93 -5.99 0.57
N GLU A 43 -8.72 -6.93 0.08
CA GLU A 43 -9.88 -6.57 -0.72
C GLU A 43 -10.91 -5.82 0.11
N SER A 44 -11.09 -6.23 1.34
CA SER A 44 -12.04 -5.56 2.23
C SER A 44 -11.63 -4.10 2.46
N VAL A 45 -10.37 -3.86 2.77
CA VAL A 45 -9.89 -2.51 3.00
C VAL A 45 -9.98 -1.68 1.73
N ALA A 46 -9.56 -2.24 0.60
CA ALA A 46 -9.60 -1.52 -0.67
C ALA A 46 -11.03 -1.12 -1.02
N LYS A 47 -11.97 -2.01 -0.80
CA LYS A 47 -13.37 -1.71 -1.09
C LYS A 47 -13.89 -0.57 -0.23
N GLU A 48 -13.51 -0.56 1.05
CA GLU A 48 -13.96 0.48 1.96
C GLU A 48 -13.42 1.86 1.62
N ILE A 49 -12.19 1.91 1.11
CA ILE A 49 -11.56 3.19 0.80
C ILE A 49 -11.68 3.58 -0.66
N GLY A 50 -12.32 2.73 -1.47
CA GLY A 50 -12.43 3.00 -2.89
C GLY A 50 -11.11 2.81 -3.64
N GLY A 51 -10.23 1.99 -3.10
CA GLY A 51 -8.93 1.73 -3.71
C GLY A 51 -8.90 0.45 -4.51
N VAL A 52 -7.69 -0.02 -4.78
CA VAL A 52 -7.46 -1.25 -5.54
C VAL A 52 -6.63 -2.19 -4.69
N TYR A 53 -6.97 -3.46 -4.73
CA TYR A 53 -6.16 -4.47 -4.07
C TYR A 53 -5.41 -5.31 -5.10
N LEU A 54 -4.15 -5.62 -4.80
CA LEU A 54 -3.38 -6.54 -5.61
C LEU A 54 -2.59 -7.43 -4.67
N ARG A 55 -2.73 -8.75 -4.85
CA ARG A 55 -1.96 -9.68 -4.03
C ARG A 55 -0.48 -9.50 -4.33
N CYS A 56 0.31 -9.33 -3.30
CA CYS A 56 1.73 -9.07 -3.47
C CYS A 56 2.53 -9.68 -2.34
N ASP A 57 3.52 -10.48 -2.71
CA ASP A 57 4.54 -10.96 -1.80
C ASP A 57 5.74 -10.02 -2.00
N VAL A 58 6.02 -9.21 -0.97
CA VAL A 58 7.05 -8.18 -1.10
C VAL A 58 8.45 -8.75 -1.31
N SER A 59 8.63 -10.04 -1.04
CA SER A 59 9.91 -10.69 -1.32
C SER A 59 10.01 -11.17 -2.76
N ASN A 60 8.93 -11.06 -3.52
CA ASN A 60 8.88 -11.50 -4.92
C ASN A 60 8.99 -10.29 -5.83
N GLU A 61 10.05 -10.24 -6.62
CA GLU A 61 10.33 -9.09 -7.48
C GLU A 61 9.25 -8.90 -8.55
N ALA A 62 8.77 -10.00 -9.10
CA ALA A 62 7.73 -9.93 -10.14
C ALA A 62 6.43 -9.36 -9.56
N ASP A 63 6.09 -9.73 -8.33
CA ASP A 63 4.90 -9.20 -7.69
C ASP A 63 5.03 -7.70 -7.46
N GLY A 64 6.20 -7.25 -7.02
CA GLY A 64 6.44 -5.83 -6.83
C GLY A 64 6.31 -5.05 -8.12
N GLN A 65 6.85 -5.59 -9.20
CA GLN A 65 6.76 -4.96 -10.50
C GLN A 65 5.31 -4.85 -10.97
N ALA A 66 4.53 -5.91 -10.75
CA ALA A 66 3.12 -5.89 -11.14
C ALA A 66 2.35 -4.81 -10.38
N VAL A 67 2.66 -4.61 -9.11
CA VAL A 67 2.02 -3.58 -8.31
C VAL A 67 2.34 -2.18 -8.85
N VAL A 68 3.60 -1.95 -9.19
CA VAL A 68 4.01 -0.67 -9.74
C VAL A 68 3.32 -0.41 -11.07
N GLU A 69 3.23 -1.43 -11.91
CA GLU A 69 2.56 -1.29 -13.20
C GLU A 69 1.08 -0.96 -13.01
N LYS A 70 0.44 -1.64 -12.07
CA LYS A 70 -0.97 -1.35 -11.78
C LYS A 70 -1.15 0.08 -11.30
N ALA A 71 -0.28 0.51 -10.39
CA ALA A 71 -0.38 1.86 -9.85
C ALA A 71 -0.18 2.92 -10.93
N THR A 72 0.81 2.74 -11.79
CA THR A 72 1.06 3.72 -12.84
C THR A 72 -0.06 3.75 -13.88
N SER A 73 -0.80 2.66 -14.03
CA SER A 73 -1.94 2.64 -14.93
C SER A 73 -3.13 3.44 -14.41
N LEU A 74 -3.16 3.70 -13.11
CA LEU A 74 -4.25 4.44 -12.48
C LEU A 74 -4.02 5.94 -12.48
N GLY A 75 -2.78 6.36 -12.63
CA GLY A 75 -2.44 7.77 -12.62
C GLY A 75 -0.99 7.97 -12.24
N LYS A 76 -0.69 9.16 -11.75
CA LYS A 76 0.68 9.52 -11.43
C LYS A 76 1.06 8.96 -10.07
N LEU A 77 2.02 8.05 -10.08
CA LEU A 77 2.51 7.44 -8.84
C LEU A 77 3.32 8.46 -8.05
N ALA A 78 2.88 8.76 -6.85
CA ALA A 78 3.52 9.76 -6.01
C ALA A 78 4.32 9.15 -4.86
N GLY A 79 3.98 7.96 -4.41
CA GLY A 79 4.70 7.40 -3.30
C GLY A 79 4.44 5.92 -3.07
N LEU A 80 5.37 5.33 -2.34
CA LEU A 80 5.27 3.94 -1.92
C LEU A 80 5.47 3.91 -0.41
N VAL A 81 4.48 3.43 0.31
CA VAL A 81 4.58 3.27 1.75
C VAL A 81 4.76 1.79 2.04
N ASN A 82 5.90 1.45 2.60
CA ASN A 82 6.22 0.06 2.87
C ASN A 82 5.92 -0.28 4.34
N CYS A 83 4.77 -0.88 4.57
CA CYS A 83 4.38 -1.33 5.91
C CYS A 83 4.58 -2.84 6.07
N ALA A 84 4.74 -3.55 4.95
CA ALA A 84 5.01 -4.98 5.02
C ALA A 84 6.45 -5.19 5.44
N GLY A 85 6.68 -6.20 6.24
CA GLY A 85 8.03 -6.52 6.65
C GLY A 85 8.61 -5.57 7.67
N ILE A 86 7.82 -4.66 8.21
CA ILE A 86 8.26 -3.89 9.36
C ILE A 86 8.39 -4.88 10.50
N ALA A 87 9.60 -5.14 10.85
CA ALA A 87 9.86 -6.06 11.94
C ALA A 87 9.31 -5.44 13.21
N PRO A 88 8.67 -6.24 13.97
CA PRO A 88 8.30 -5.74 15.27
C PRO A 88 9.58 -5.27 15.87
N ALA A 89 9.72 -4.22 15.75
CA ALA A 89 10.81 -3.64 16.07
C ALA A 89 12.11 -4.06 16.05
N GLU A 90 12.19 -4.41 15.77
CA GLU A 90 13.23 -4.53 15.71
C GLU A 90 13.98 -3.75 15.36
N LYS A 91 14.08 -3.74 15.48
CA LYS A 91 14.65 -3.23 15.08
C LYS A 91 14.86 -2.41 14.52
N THR A 92 14.85 -2.20 14.57
CA THR A 92 14.97 -1.47 13.98
C THR A 92 15.21 -0.61 13.91
N VAL A 93 15.30 -0.46 14.01
CA VAL A 93 15.44 0.37 13.75
C VAL A 93 15.89 1.19 13.99
N GLY A 94 16.11 1.30 14.16
CA GLY A 94 16.68 2.07 14.24
C GLY A 94 17.21 2.47 14.47
N LYS A 95 17.59 2.43 14.60
CA LYS A 95 18.13 2.81 14.75
C LYS A 95 18.45 3.19 14.49
N ASN A 96 18.62 3.12 14.56
CA ASN A 96 18.88 3.46 14.27
C ASN A 96 18.93 3.76 14.13
#